data_ad73a7b93402dbe646404e0ba719d605
#
_entry.id   ad73a7b93402dbe646404e0ba719d605
#
_cell.length_a   1.000
_cell.length_b   1.000
_cell.length_c   1.000
_cell.angle_alpha   90.00
_cell.angle_beta   90.00
_cell.angle_gamma   90.00
#
_symmetry.space_group_name_H-M   'P 1'
#
loop_
_entity.id
_entity.type
_entity.pdbx_description
1 polymer ?
#
loop_
_entity_poly.entity_id
_entity_poly.type
_entity_poly.pdbx_seq_one_letter_code
_entity_poly.pdbx_strand_id
1 'polypeptide(L)'
;TLDGERIARWFDAPRLTSAGRSHPVRIEHPPARNDERWPQRAWANHLRRTLTQALKESDGDVLVFLPGRREIDLAFAALSGLDLELLKLHGELNLAEQQAALAAGTPGQRRVVLATNVAESSLTLPGVRVVIDSGLAREPRFDPNSGFSRLESVSISQASADQRAGRAGRIAAGICYRLWPQSQRLEVSRTPEIAQVEL
;
A
#
# COMPACT_ATOMS: atom_id res chain seq x y z
N THR A 1 6.30 -5.65 -9.91
CA THR A 1 7.78 -5.75 -9.96
C THR A 1 8.14 -6.57 -11.19
N LEU A 2 9.03 -6.05 -12.04
CA LEU A 2 9.51 -6.78 -13.21
C LEU A 2 10.39 -7.96 -12.75
N ASP A 3 10.12 -9.16 -13.27
CA ASP A 3 10.99 -10.32 -13.11
C ASP A 3 12.23 -10.15 -14.01
N GLY A 4 13.26 -9.49 -13.48
CA GLY A 4 14.47 -9.18 -14.23
C GLY A 4 15.22 -10.43 -14.71
N GLU A 5 15.10 -11.58 -14.04
CA GLU A 5 15.74 -12.82 -14.49
C GLU A 5 15.04 -13.42 -15.70
N ARG A 6 13.71 -13.39 -15.68
CA ARG A 6 12.90 -13.86 -16.80
C ARG A 6 13.09 -12.99 -18.03
N ILE A 7 13.12 -11.68 -17.85
CA ILE A 7 13.35 -10.72 -18.94
C ILE A 7 14.75 -10.89 -19.53
N ALA A 8 15.78 -10.99 -18.69
CA ALA A 8 17.16 -11.21 -19.15
C ALA A 8 17.28 -12.49 -19.98
N ARG A 9 16.64 -13.58 -19.57
CA ARG A 9 16.60 -14.84 -20.33
C ARG A 9 15.86 -14.72 -21.67
N TRP A 10 14.74 -13.96 -21.71
CA TRP A 10 13.99 -13.80 -22.95
C TRP A 10 14.74 -12.98 -24.01
N PHE A 11 15.53 -12.01 -23.59
CA PHE A 11 16.28 -11.13 -24.48
C PHE A 11 17.72 -11.52 -24.64
N ASP A 12 18.17 -12.65 -24.05
CA ASP A 12 19.58 -13.06 -23.99
C ASP A 12 20.51 -11.89 -23.63
N ALA A 13 20.08 -11.11 -22.62
CA ALA A 13 20.74 -9.87 -22.24
C ALA A 13 21.36 -9.98 -20.84
N PRO A 14 22.57 -9.39 -20.63
CA PRO A 14 23.17 -9.37 -19.30
C PRO A 14 22.33 -8.53 -18.33
N ARG A 15 22.13 -9.06 -17.11
CA ARG A 15 21.44 -8.34 -16.05
C ARG A 15 22.44 -7.52 -15.23
N LEU A 16 22.28 -6.22 -15.24
CA LEU A 16 22.99 -5.33 -14.33
C LEU A 16 22.13 -5.10 -13.06
N THR A 17 22.66 -5.45 -11.91
CA THR A 17 21.98 -5.26 -10.63
C THR A 17 22.74 -4.24 -9.81
N SER A 18 22.06 -3.16 -9.40
CA SER A 18 22.56 -2.23 -8.40
C SER A 18 21.89 -2.51 -7.08
N ALA A 19 22.68 -2.83 -6.06
CA ALA A 19 22.19 -2.91 -4.69
C ALA A 19 22.01 -1.48 -4.16
N GLY A 20 20.80 -0.91 -4.37
CA GLY A 20 20.44 0.36 -3.77
C GLY A 20 20.50 0.28 -2.23
N ARG A 21 20.72 1.40 -1.55
CA ARG A 21 20.65 1.45 -0.07
C ARG A 21 19.17 1.29 0.34
N SER A 22 18.81 0.15 0.88
CA SER A 22 17.57 -0.04 1.60
C SER A 22 17.88 -0.12 3.09
N HIS A 23 17.07 0.57 3.89
CA HIS A 23 17.17 0.49 5.35
C HIS A 23 16.25 -0.62 5.87
N PRO A 24 16.54 -1.20 7.05
CA PRO A 24 15.69 -2.24 7.62
C PRO A 24 14.28 -1.72 7.92
N VAL A 25 13.29 -2.56 7.66
CA VAL A 25 11.88 -2.29 7.97
C VAL A 25 11.39 -3.33 8.97
N ARG A 26 10.93 -2.87 10.13
CA ARG A 26 10.29 -3.70 11.14
C ARG A 26 8.86 -3.98 10.70
N ILE A 27 8.48 -5.24 10.64
CA ILE A 27 7.12 -5.67 10.28
C ILE A 27 6.35 -5.99 11.55
N GLU A 28 5.16 -5.42 11.69
CA GLU A 28 4.25 -5.67 12.81
C GLU A 28 2.85 -6.03 12.33
N HIS A 29 2.16 -6.85 13.12
CA HIS A 29 0.79 -7.27 12.89
C HIS A 29 -0.08 -6.89 14.10
N PRO A 30 -0.55 -5.63 14.18
CA PRO A 30 -1.37 -5.18 15.31
C PRO A 30 -2.69 -5.97 15.36
N PRO A 31 -3.13 -6.43 16.55
CA PRO A 31 -4.34 -7.21 16.66
C PRO A 31 -5.58 -6.36 16.40
N ALA A 32 -6.44 -6.84 15.49
CA ALA A 32 -7.77 -6.28 15.27
C ALA A 32 -8.79 -6.91 16.24
N ARG A 33 -9.77 -6.14 16.69
CA ARG A 33 -10.97 -6.67 17.33
C ARG A 33 -11.83 -7.39 16.30
N ASN A 34 -12.75 -8.26 16.74
CA ASN A 34 -13.54 -9.06 15.79
C ASN A 34 -14.36 -8.22 14.82
N ASP A 35 -14.95 -7.10 15.28
CA ASP A 35 -15.72 -6.16 14.49
C ASP A 35 -14.87 -5.20 13.62
N GLU A 36 -13.55 -5.16 13.84
CA GLU A 36 -12.61 -4.30 13.13
C GLU A 36 -11.86 -5.03 11.99
N ARG A 37 -12.06 -6.34 11.82
CA ARG A 37 -11.48 -7.09 10.71
C ARG A 37 -12.19 -6.73 9.41
N TRP A 38 -11.43 -6.66 8.33
CA TRP A 38 -12.03 -6.50 7.01
C TRP A 38 -12.93 -7.69 6.66
N PRO A 39 -14.10 -7.50 6.05
CA PRO A 39 -14.71 -6.24 5.58
C PRO A 39 -15.68 -5.59 6.58
N GLN A 40 -15.56 -5.84 7.86
CA GLN A 40 -16.45 -5.30 8.89
C GLN A 40 -16.43 -3.75 8.89
N ARG A 41 -17.55 -3.14 9.32
CA ARG A 41 -17.71 -1.68 9.27
C ARG A 41 -16.66 -0.92 10.10
N ALA A 42 -16.19 -1.55 11.17
CA ALA A 42 -15.28 -0.92 12.12
C ALA A 42 -13.78 -1.06 11.77
N TRP A 43 -13.42 -1.57 10.59
CA TRP A 43 -12.02 -1.68 10.16
C TRP A 43 -11.25 -0.35 10.23
N ALA A 44 -11.92 0.77 10.01
CA ALA A 44 -11.33 2.10 10.12
C ALA A 44 -10.88 2.45 11.54
N ASN A 45 -11.51 1.86 12.57
CA ASN A 45 -11.07 2.01 13.96
C ASN A 45 -9.74 1.31 14.22
N HIS A 46 -9.54 0.13 13.60
CA HIS A 46 -8.26 -0.56 13.63
C HIS A 46 -7.16 0.29 12.99
N LEU A 47 -7.42 0.83 11.80
CA LEU A 47 -6.51 1.77 11.14
C LEU A 47 -6.17 2.96 12.04
N ARG A 48 -7.18 3.62 12.62
CA ARG A 48 -6.98 4.78 13.49
C ARG A 48 -6.13 4.46 14.71
N ARG A 49 -6.38 3.33 15.39
CA ARG A 49 -5.54 2.90 16.53
C ARG A 49 -4.11 2.62 16.11
N THR A 50 -3.92 1.90 15.01
CA THR A 50 -2.60 1.59 14.46
C THR A 50 -1.86 2.87 14.07
N LEU A 51 -2.54 3.82 13.42
CA LEU A 51 -1.95 5.12 13.09
C LEU A 51 -1.54 5.88 14.36
N THR A 52 -2.41 5.94 15.37
CA THR A 52 -2.09 6.60 16.65
C THR A 52 -0.86 5.99 17.32
N GLN A 53 -0.70 4.66 17.26
CA GLN A 53 0.50 3.99 17.75
C GLN A 53 1.72 4.37 16.91
N ALA A 54 1.62 4.29 15.58
CA ALA A 54 2.69 4.60 14.65
C ALA A 54 3.23 6.04 14.83
N LEU A 55 2.32 6.99 15.08
CA LEU A 55 2.66 8.39 15.34
C LEU A 55 3.47 8.61 16.62
N LYS A 56 3.40 7.71 17.59
CA LYS A 56 4.21 7.74 18.82
C LYS A 56 5.58 7.10 18.63
N GLU A 57 5.68 6.13 17.72
CA GLU A 57 6.89 5.33 17.52
C GLU A 57 7.84 5.88 16.44
N SER A 58 7.36 6.76 15.58
CA SER A 58 8.15 7.31 14.46
C SER A 58 7.79 8.75 14.18
N ASP A 59 8.74 9.55 13.78
CA ASP A 59 8.57 10.96 13.40
C ASP A 59 8.33 11.15 11.89
N GLY A 60 8.47 10.09 11.09
CA GLY A 60 8.33 10.16 9.64
C GLY A 60 6.87 10.22 9.19
N ASP A 61 6.69 10.58 7.92
CA ASP A 61 5.40 10.51 7.24
C ASP A 61 4.87 9.08 7.18
N VAL A 62 3.55 8.95 7.08
CA VAL A 62 2.86 7.67 7.03
C VAL A 62 2.22 7.46 5.66
N LEU A 63 2.47 6.31 5.06
CA LEU A 63 1.78 5.86 3.85
C LEU A 63 0.83 4.72 4.21
N VAL A 64 -0.45 4.89 3.89
CA VAL A 64 -1.50 3.91 4.15
C VAL A 64 -1.97 3.31 2.83
N PHE A 65 -1.83 1.99 2.67
CA PHE A 65 -2.35 1.27 1.51
C PHE A 65 -3.77 0.78 1.75
N LEU A 66 -4.68 1.20 0.87
CA LEU A 66 -6.10 0.86 0.88
C LEU A 66 -6.53 0.32 -0.49
N PRO A 67 -7.57 -0.54 -0.55
CA PRO A 67 -7.92 -1.19 -1.81
C PRO A 67 -8.50 -0.23 -2.86
N GLY A 68 -9.22 0.82 -2.46
CA GLY A 68 -9.87 1.70 -3.42
C GLY A 68 -10.28 3.06 -2.84
N ARG A 69 -10.83 3.90 -3.73
CA ARG A 69 -11.27 5.26 -3.40
C ARG A 69 -12.27 5.30 -2.24
N ARG A 70 -13.26 4.40 -2.25
CA ARG A 70 -14.27 4.34 -1.18
C ARG A 70 -13.64 4.15 0.19
N GLU A 71 -12.67 3.25 0.28
CA GLU A 71 -11.95 2.97 1.51
C GLU A 71 -11.04 4.13 1.91
N ILE A 72 -10.45 4.84 0.94
CA ILE A 72 -9.70 6.07 1.18
C ILE A 72 -10.63 7.14 1.77
N ASP A 73 -11.83 7.33 1.23
CA ASP A 73 -12.79 8.33 1.74
C ASP A 73 -13.26 7.98 3.16
N LEU A 74 -13.52 6.71 3.45
CA LEU A 74 -13.88 6.24 4.79
C LEU A 74 -12.74 6.43 5.80
N ALA A 75 -11.51 6.10 5.40
CA ALA A 75 -10.33 6.32 6.23
C ALA A 75 -10.10 7.81 6.48
N PHE A 76 -10.21 8.63 5.44
CA PHE A 76 -10.08 10.09 5.54
C PHE A 76 -11.07 10.66 6.57
N ALA A 77 -12.34 10.29 6.49
CA ALA A 77 -13.36 10.71 7.43
C ALA A 77 -13.06 10.24 8.88
N ALA A 78 -12.57 9.01 9.04
CA ALA A 78 -12.22 8.46 10.36
C ALA A 78 -10.99 9.13 10.99
N LEU A 79 -10.10 9.71 10.19
CA LEU A 79 -8.85 10.32 10.63
C LEU A 79 -8.89 11.85 10.69
N SER A 80 -9.89 12.51 10.11
CA SER A 80 -9.99 13.97 9.96
C SER A 80 -10.01 14.76 11.30
N GLY A 81 -10.21 14.09 12.43
CA GLY A 81 -10.10 14.73 13.75
C GLY A 81 -8.70 14.72 14.37
N LEU A 82 -7.69 14.24 13.65
CA LEU A 82 -6.30 14.25 14.09
C LEU A 82 -5.58 15.48 13.52
N ASP A 83 -4.64 16.03 14.28
CA ASP A 83 -3.80 17.17 13.84
C ASP A 83 -2.71 16.66 12.89
N LEU A 84 -3.10 16.38 11.64
CA LEU A 84 -2.27 15.78 10.59
C LEU A 84 -2.63 16.36 9.23
N GLU A 85 -1.66 16.45 8.34
CA GLU A 85 -1.91 16.70 6.93
C GLU A 85 -2.37 15.39 6.25
N LEU A 86 -3.67 15.26 5.98
CA LEU A 86 -4.25 14.09 5.33
C LEU A 86 -4.33 14.30 3.82
N LEU A 87 -3.70 13.44 3.05
CA LEU A 87 -3.69 13.48 1.59
C LEU A 87 -4.23 12.18 1.01
N LYS A 88 -4.90 12.26 -0.14
CA LYS A 88 -5.38 11.12 -0.90
C LYS A 88 -4.50 10.91 -2.13
N LEU A 89 -4.28 9.64 -2.53
CA LEU A 89 -3.50 9.30 -3.71
C LEU A 89 -4.08 8.07 -4.41
N HIS A 90 -4.83 8.31 -5.49
CA HIS A 90 -5.42 7.25 -6.34
C HIS A 90 -5.50 7.70 -7.79
N GLY A 91 -5.71 6.78 -8.71
CA GLY A 91 -5.63 7.04 -10.15
C GLY A 91 -6.68 7.99 -10.72
N GLU A 92 -7.76 8.27 -9.99
CA GLU A 92 -8.83 9.19 -10.43
C GLU A 92 -8.58 10.67 -10.05
N LEU A 93 -7.50 10.94 -9.30
CA LEU A 93 -7.13 12.31 -8.94
C LEU A 93 -6.63 13.08 -10.16
N ASN A 94 -6.91 14.39 -10.20
CA ASN A 94 -6.28 15.25 -11.19
C ASN A 94 -4.77 15.42 -10.91
N LEU A 95 -4.04 15.95 -11.90
CA LEU A 95 -2.59 16.09 -11.83
C LEU A 95 -2.13 16.96 -10.65
N ALA A 96 -2.85 18.04 -10.36
CA ALA A 96 -2.50 18.96 -9.26
C ALA A 96 -2.64 18.29 -7.90
N GLU A 97 -3.69 17.51 -7.68
CA GLU A 97 -3.91 16.74 -6.45
C GLU A 97 -2.85 15.64 -6.29
N GLN A 98 -2.49 14.94 -7.38
CA GLN A 98 -1.42 13.95 -7.35
C GLN A 98 -0.07 14.61 -7.01
N GLN A 99 0.25 15.76 -7.62
CA GLN A 99 1.47 16.50 -7.33
C GLN A 99 1.52 16.98 -5.88
N ALA A 100 0.42 17.45 -5.32
CA ALA A 100 0.32 17.84 -3.92
C ALA A 100 0.63 16.65 -2.98
N ALA A 101 0.08 15.46 -3.28
CA ALA A 101 0.35 14.26 -2.49
C ALA A 101 1.80 13.78 -2.60
N LEU A 102 2.49 14.06 -3.72
CA LEU A 102 3.87 13.68 -3.99
C LEU A 102 4.89 14.71 -3.53
N ALA A 103 4.49 15.95 -3.30
CA ALA A 103 5.36 17.01 -2.83
C ALA A 103 5.94 16.68 -1.44
N ALA A 104 7.02 17.34 -1.07
CA ALA A 104 7.51 17.27 0.31
C ALA A 104 6.49 17.92 1.25
N GLY A 105 6.28 17.31 2.43
CA GLY A 105 5.36 17.87 3.43
C GLY A 105 5.84 19.20 4.00
N THR A 106 4.93 19.92 4.63
CA THR A 106 5.24 21.17 5.34
C THR A 106 6.12 20.86 6.55
N PRO A 107 7.26 21.56 6.73
CA PRO A 107 8.10 21.37 7.91
C PRO A 107 7.31 21.54 9.21
N GLY A 108 7.44 20.57 10.12
CA GLY A 108 6.75 20.58 11.42
C GLY A 108 5.34 20.00 11.41
N GLN A 109 4.75 19.71 10.24
CA GLN A 109 3.45 19.05 10.13
C GLN A 109 3.65 17.61 9.61
N ARG A 110 3.10 16.65 10.34
CA ARG A 110 3.17 15.23 9.93
C ARG A 110 2.11 14.91 8.89
N ARG A 111 2.54 14.19 7.88
CA ARG A 111 1.72 13.85 6.73
C ARG A 111 1.30 12.38 6.74
N VAL A 112 0.05 12.14 6.39
CA VAL A 112 -0.51 10.79 6.17
C VAL A 112 -1.09 10.74 4.77
N VAL A 113 -0.50 9.91 3.90
CA VAL A 113 -0.96 9.70 2.53
C VAL A 113 -1.79 8.42 2.48
N LEU A 114 -3.07 8.54 2.16
CA LEU A 114 -3.98 7.42 1.94
C LEU A 114 -3.96 7.05 0.46
N ALA A 115 -3.41 5.90 0.12
CA ALA A 115 -3.12 5.53 -1.26
C ALA A 115 -3.68 4.16 -1.66
N THR A 116 -3.97 3.99 -2.94
CA THR A 116 -4.15 2.68 -3.56
C THR A 116 -2.79 2.10 -3.99
N ASN A 117 -2.80 0.98 -4.71
CA ASN A 117 -1.62 0.37 -5.30
C ASN A 117 -0.82 1.31 -6.24
N VAL A 118 -1.34 2.47 -6.62
CA VAL A 118 -0.61 3.50 -7.40
C VAL A 118 0.69 3.92 -6.69
N ALA A 119 0.72 3.90 -5.35
CA ALA A 119 1.90 4.20 -4.56
C ALA A 119 2.86 3.00 -4.41
N GLU A 120 2.56 1.83 -4.99
CA GLU A 120 3.35 0.61 -4.79
C GLU A 120 4.65 0.59 -5.60
N SER A 121 4.66 1.09 -6.84
CA SER A 121 5.82 0.95 -7.73
C SER A 121 6.43 2.26 -8.19
N SER A 122 5.68 3.13 -8.82
CA SER A 122 6.23 4.18 -9.70
C SER A 122 6.45 5.53 -9.03
N LEU A 123 6.00 5.73 -7.79
CA LEU A 123 6.00 7.04 -7.13
C LEU A 123 6.98 7.06 -5.96
N THR A 124 7.70 8.16 -5.81
CA THR A 124 8.53 8.43 -4.62
C THR A 124 7.82 9.42 -3.73
N LEU A 125 7.56 9.00 -2.50
CA LEU A 125 6.98 9.86 -1.46
C LEU A 125 8.10 10.21 -0.48
N PRO A 126 8.58 11.48 -0.48
CA PRO A 126 9.60 11.91 0.47
C PRO A 126 9.09 11.82 1.90
N GLY A 127 9.98 11.54 2.85
CA GLY A 127 9.65 11.58 4.27
C GLY A 127 8.98 10.32 4.84
N VAL A 128 8.51 9.39 4.01
CA VAL A 128 7.82 8.16 4.49
C VAL A 128 8.77 7.26 5.25
N ARG A 129 8.45 6.99 6.52
CA ARG A 129 9.11 6.04 7.41
C ARG A 129 8.15 5.01 8.01
N VAL A 130 6.86 5.22 7.84
CA VAL A 130 5.83 4.30 8.30
C VAL A 130 4.95 3.90 7.14
N VAL A 131 4.67 2.60 7.04
CA VAL A 131 3.66 2.03 6.15
C VAL A 131 2.58 1.38 7.00
N ILE A 132 1.31 1.61 6.68
CA ILE A 132 0.19 0.84 7.20
C ILE A 132 -0.47 0.18 5.99
N ASP A 133 -0.51 -1.13 5.96
CA ASP A 133 -0.99 -1.89 4.81
C ASP A 133 -2.25 -2.68 5.18
N SER A 134 -3.35 -2.43 4.44
CA SER A 134 -4.59 -3.19 4.60
C SER A 134 -4.48 -4.65 4.13
N GLY A 135 -3.47 -4.98 3.33
CA GLY A 135 -3.31 -6.29 2.70
C GLY A 135 -4.25 -6.52 1.52
N LEU A 136 -4.88 -5.46 1.01
CA LEU A 136 -5.90 -5.53 -0.02
C LEU A 136 -5.56 -4.65 -1.22
N ALA A 137 -6.08 -5.05 -2.39
CA ALA A 137 -6.07 -4.27 -3.62
C ALA A 137 -7.40 -4.45 -4.35
N ARG A 138 -7.73 -3.55 -5.29
CA ARG A 138 -8.80 -3.78 -6.25
C ARG A 138 -8.22 -4.31 -7.55
N GLU A 139 -8.81 -5.39 -8.03
CA GLU A 139 -8.45 -6.02 -9.29
C GLU A 139 -9.70 -6.30 -10.12
N PRO A 140 -9.63 -6.13 -11.46
CA PRO A 140 -10.70 -6.55 -12.33
C PRO A 140 -10.79 -8.08 -12.28
N ARG A 141 -11.99 -8.61 -12.03
CA ARG A 141 -12.29 -10.03 -12.16
C ARG A 141 -13.38 -10.22 -13.18
N PHE A 142 -13.10 -11.07 -14.15
CA PHE A 142 -14.08 -11.46 -15.16
C PHE A 142 -15.12 -12.40 -14.51
N ASP A 143 -16.39 -12.05 -14.66
CA ASP A 143 -17.52 -12.90 -14.25
C ASP A 143 -18.07 -13.61 -15.50
N PRO A 144 -17.84 -14.93 -15.64
CA PRO A 144 -18.30 -15.70 -16.82
C PRO A 144 -19.82 -15.70 -16.99
N ASN A 145 -20.57 -15.51 -15.88
CA ASN A 145 -22.05 -15.55 -15.94
C ASN A 145 -22.61 -14.24 -16.51
N SER A 146 -21.98 -13.11 -16.23
CA SER A 146 -22.44 -11.81 -16.72
C SER A 146 -21.70 -11.33 -17.97
N GLY A 147 -20.55 -11.93 -18.32
CA GLY A 147 -19.68 -11.48 -19.41
C GLY A 147 -18.95 -10.15 -19.15
N PHE A 148 -19.01 -9.63 -17.92
CA PHE A 148 -18.39 -8.36 -17.55
C PHE A 148 -17.29 -8.53 -16.50
N SER A 149 -16.29 -7.67 -16.55
CA SER A 149 -15.30 -7.55 -15.48
C SER A 149 -15.81 -6.64 -14.37
N ARG A 150 -15.67 -7.06 -13.12
CA ARG A 150 -15.98 -6.25 -11.93
C ARG A 150 -14.69 -6.01 -11.12
N LEU A 151 -14.58 -4.81 -10.52
CA LEU A 151 -13.50 -4.53 -9.60
C LEU A 151 -13.83 -5.14 -8.23
N GLU A 152 -13.07 -6.15 -7.84
CA GLU A 152 -13.21 -6.81 -6.53
C GLU A 152 -12.03 -6.49 -5.62
N SER A 153 -12.32 -6.40 -4.30
CA SER A 153 -11.28 -6.29 -3.30
C SER A 153 -10.71 -7.68 -2.99
N VAL A 154 -9.43 -7.85 -3.23
CA VAL A 154 -8.72 -9.12 -3.10
C VAL A 154 -7.49 -8.95 -2.22
N SER A 155 -7.05 -10.03 -1.55
CA SER A 155 -5.79 -10.03 -0.81
C SER A 155 -4.63 -9.83 -1.77
N ILE A 156 -3.62 -9.05 -1.38
CA ILE A 156 -2.40 -8.87 -2.16
C ILE A 156 -1.51 -10.11 -2.11
N SER A 157 -0.52 -10.19 -3.01
CA SER A 157 0.53 -11.20 -2.91
C SER A 157 1.59 -10.85 -1.87
N GLN A 158 2.40 -11.84 -1.47
CA GLN A 158 3.56 -11.61 -0.59
C GLN A 158 4.54 -10.62 -1.23
N ALA A 159 4.80 -10.74 -2.53
CA ALA A 159 5.67 -9.84 -3.27
C ALA A 159 5.18 -8.38 -3.22
N SER A 160 3.87 -8.16 -3.36
CA SER A 160 3.26 -6.83 -3.21
C SER A 160 3.39 -6.32 -1.76
N ALA A 161 3.10 -7.17 -0.76
CA ALA A 161 3.24 -6.81 0.64
C ALA A 161 4.67 -6.38 1.01
N ASP A 162 5.68 -7.07 0.48
CA ASP A 162 7.09 -6.75 0.73
C ASP A 162 7.51 -5.48 -0.02
N GLN A 163 7.00 -5.25 -1.23
CA GLN A 163 7.22 -4.03 -1.99
C GLN A 163 6.62 -2.80 -1.29
N ARG A 164 5.40 -2.93 -0.76
CA ARG A 164 4.74 -1.89 0.04
C ARG A 164 5.51 -1.59 1.33
N ALA A 165 5.90 -2.62 2.06
CA ALA A 165 6.71 -2.49 3.27
C ALA A 165 8.04 -1.76 2.99
N GLY A 166 8.69 -2.06 1.86
CA GLY A 166 9.94 -1.43 1.42
C GLY A 166 9.84 0.09 1.25
N ARG A 167 8.62 0.65 1.14
CA ARG A 167 8.41 2.10 1.09
C ARG A 167 8.85 2.80 2.38
N ALA A 168 8.74 2.14 3.53
CA ALA A 168 9.16 2.68 4.82
C ALA A 168 10.70 2.74 4.97
N GLY A 169 11.44 1.92 4.23
CA GLY A 169 12.90 1.77 4.35
C GLY A 169 13.72 2.54 3.31
N ARG A 170 13.17 3.52 2.61
CA ARG A 170 13.88 4.22 1.52
C ARG A 170 14.91 5.23 1.98
N ILE A 171 14.64 5.93 3.06
CA ILE A 171 15.48 7.04 3.55
C ILE A 171 16.15 6.75 4.89
N ALA A 172 15.52 5.94 5.74
CA ALA A 172 15.98 5.52 7.05
C ALA A 172 15.30 4.22 7.46
N ALA A 173 15.68 3.64 8.61
CA ALA A 173 14.94 2.52 9.19
C ALA A 173 13.48 2.89 9.41
N GLY A 174 12.58 1.97 9.01
CA GLY A 174 11.15 2.21 9.02
C GLY A 174 10.35 1.11 9.69
N ILE A 175 9.02 1.30 9.73
CA ILE A 175 8.07 0.36 10.31
C ILE A 175 6.94 0.11 9.31
N CYS A 176 6.54 -1.15 9.16
CA CYS A 176 5.34 -1.52 8.40
C CYS A 176 4.36 -2.26 9.30
N TYR A 177 3.18 -1.71 9.47
CA TYR A 177 2.06 -2.32 10.15
C TYR A 177 1.14 -3.00 9.13
N ARG A 178 1.06 -4.32 9.21
CA ARG A 178 0.17 -5.15 8.39
C ARG A 178 -1.14 -5.37 9.13
N LEU A 179 -2.26 -4.86 8.61
CA LEU A 179 -3.58 -4.91 9.27
C LEU A 179 -4.26 -6.29 9.17
N TRP A 180 -3.51 -7.35 8.91
CA TRP A 180 -3.99 -8.73 8.89
C TRP A 180 -3.19 -9.61 9.87
N PRO A 181 -3.76 -10.74 10.33
CA PRO A 181 -3.06 -11.63 11.25
C PRO A 181 -1.78 -12.19 10.65
N GLN A 182 -0.74 -12.33 11.45
CA GLN A 182 0.53 -12.95 11.02
C GLN A 182 0.35 -14.39 10.52
N SER A 183 -0.69 -15.08 10.97
CA SER A 183 -1.04 -16.43 10.52
C SER A 183 -1.65 -16.49 9.12
N GLN A 184 -2.10 -15.34 8.57
CA GLN A 184 -2.65 -15.28 7.22
C GLN A 184 -1.52 -15.44 6.20
N ARG A 185 -1.62 -16.49 5.39
CA ARG A 185 -0.69 -16.72 4.28
C ARG A 185 -1.19 -15.98 3.05
N LEU A 186 -0.29 -15.26 2.41
CA LEU A 186 -0.51 -14.64 1.11
C LEU A 186 0.06 -15.54 0.01
N GLU A 187 -0.49 -15.46 -1.19
CA GLU A 187 0.12 -16.09 -2.37
C GLU A 187 1.50 -15.46 -2.63
N VAL A 188 2.47 -16.26 -3.05
CA VAL A 188 3.86 -15.79 -3.25
C VAL A 188 3.91 -14.66 -4.28
N SER A 189 3.28 -14.88 -5.44
CA SER A 189 3.16 -13.90 -6.52
C SER A 189 1.84 -14.14 -7.26
N ARG A 190 1.36 -13.13 -7.95
CA ARG A 190 0.20 -13.28 -8.82
C ARG A 190 0.63 -13.40 -10.27
N THR A 191 -0.07 -14.25 -11.00
CA THR A 191 0.06 -14.31 -12.46
C THR A 191 -0.42 -12.98 -13.05
N PRO A 192 0.37 -12.33 -13.92
CA PRO A 192 -0.06 -11.11 -14.60
C PRO A 192 -1.40 -11.33 -15.33
N GLU A 193 -2.27 -10.30 -15.34
CA GLU A 193 -3.60 -10.36 -15.96
C GLU A 193 -3.55 -10.84 -17.42
N ILE A 194 -2.56 -10.35 -18.18
CA ILE A 194 -2.35 -10.75 -19.58
C ILE A 194 -2.08 -12.26 -19.76
N ALA A 195 -1.58 -12.93 -18.73
CA ALA A 195 -1.33 -14.37 -18.78
C ALA A 195 -2.53 -15.20 -18.29
N GLN A 196 -3.61 -14.54 -17.87
CA GLN A 196 -4.87 -15.18 -17.44
C GLN A 196 -5.94 -15.14 -18.53
N VAL A 197 -5.72 -14.36 -19.59
CA VAL A 197 -6.62 -14.30 -20.74
C VAL A 197 -6.25 -15.43 -21.68
N GLU A 198 -7.13 -16.41 -21.84
CA GLU A 198 -7.04 -17.38 -22.92
C GLU A 198 -7.28 -16.64 -24.25
N LEU A 199 -6.32 -16.72 -25.17
CA LEU A 199 -6.40 -16.17 -26.52
C LEU A 199 -7.23 -17.09 -27.41
#